data_acf91e8a6c59607aab6ef7fdacb3784b
#
_entry.id   acf91e8a6c59607aab6ef7fdacb3784b
#
_cell.length_a   1.000
_cell.length_b   1.000
_cell.length_c   1.000
_cell.angle_alpha   90.00
_cell.angle_beta   90.00
_cell.angle_gamma   90.00
#
_symmetry.space_group_name_H-M   'P 1'
#
loop_
_entity.id
_entity.type
_entity.pdbx_description
1 polymer ?
#
loop_
_entity_poly.entity_id
_entity_poly.type
_entity_poly.pdbx_seq_one_letter_code
_entity_poly.pdbx_strand_id
1 'polypeptide(L)'
;FTIPTFFVASWFLDLFALKLGWISISGNVGLKRYLPEALYISLNGIAFFSQMLAKGLERGMQEESAFYCRCRGLSERRILIFHAFPQAVSEVVPSFMQVMALSLAGSIIVERIFSLPGLGYLVIESVLNRDAPMIHAAIVYLAFSIVLFNTLSDILQRVLPGGAAKEV
;
A
#
# COMPACT_ATOMS: atom_id res chain seq x y z
N PHE A 1 0.85 -12.46 -10.41
CA PHE A 1 2.19 -11.88 -10.17
C PHE A 1 3.19 -13.00 -9.93
N THR A 2 3.92 -13.39 -10.99
CA THR A 2 4.92 -14.48 -10.94
C THR A 2 6.36 -13.94 -10.88
N ILE A 3 6.54 -12.63 -11.00
CA ILE A 3 7.88 -12.02 -10.97
C ILE A 3 8.16 -11.53 -9.54
N PRO A 4 9.30 -11.93 -8.94
CA PRO A 4 9.69 -11.44 -7.62
C PRO A 4 9.85 -9.90 -7.61
N THR A 5 9.34 -9.26 -6.57
CA THR A 5 9.34 -7.79 -6.45
C THR A 5 10.74 -7.19 -6.48
N PHE A 6 11.74 -7.87 -5.91
CA PHE A 6 13.13 -7.40 -5.93
C PHE A 6 13.73 -7.36 -7.34
N PHE A 7 13.32 -8.27 -8.23
CA PHE A 7 13.80 -8.30 -9.61
C PHE A 7 13.27 -7.08 -10.38
N VAL A 8 11.98 -6.76 -10.20
CA VAL A 8 11.36 -5.58 -10.82
C VAL A 8 12.00 -4.30 -10.28
N ALA A 9 12.28 -4.23 -8.97
CA ALA A 9 12.97 -3.10 -8.36
C ALA A 9 14.38 -2.88 -8.93
N SER A 10 15.15 -3.97 -9.09
CA SER A 10 16.50 -3.91 -9.67
C SER A 10 16.47 -3.46 -11.13
N TRP A 11 15.52 -3.99 -11.92
CA TRP A 11 15.34 -3.61 -13.32
C TRP A 11 14.89 -2.15 -13.47
N PHE A 12 14.01 -1.70 -12.58
CA PHE A 12 13.57 -0.31 -12.52
C PHE A 12 14.74 0.64 -12.22
N LEU A 13 15.60 0.27 -11.26
CA LEU A 13 16.79 1.04 -10.94
C LEU A 13 17.76 1.10 -12.14
N ASP A 14 18.03 -0.04 -12.78
CA ASP A 14 18.92 -0.12 -13.96
C ASP A 14 18.40 0.79 -15.09
N LEU A 15 17.11 0.74 -15.38
CA LEU A 15 16.51 1.54 -16.44
C LEU A 15 16.59 3.05 -16.16
N PHE A 16 16.15 3.48 -14.97
CA PHE A 16 16.01 4.91 -14.66
C PHE A 16 17.29 5.56 -14.14
N ALA A 17 18.14 4.81 -13.45
CA ALA A 17 19.39 5.35 -12.92
C ALA A 17 20.56 5.20 -13.91
N LEU A 18 20.76 4.00 -14.49
CA LEU A 18 21.92 3.74 -15.35
C LEU A 18 21.67 4.11 -16.79
N LYS A 19 20.52 3.75 -17.40
CA LYS A 19 20.26 4.01 -18.82
C LYS A 19 19.75 5.41 -19.10
N LEU A 20 18.78 5.88 -18.30
CA LEU A 20 18.17 7.20 -18.52
C LEU A 20 18.90 8.33 -17.75
N GLY A 21 19.73 8.00 -16.75
CA GLY A 21 20.45 9.00 -15.96
C GLY A 21 19.54 9.97 -15.18
N TRP A 22 18.25 9.65 -15.05
CA TRP A 22 17.27 10.53 -14.41
C TRP A 22 17.44 10.56 -12.89
N ILE A 23 18.03 9.52 -12.36
CA ILE A 23 18.17 9.28 -10.94
C ILE A 23 19.64 9.09 -10.60
N SER A 24 20.21 10.01 -9.85
CA SER A 24 21.59 9.88 -9.36
C SER A 24 21.61 9.04 -8.09
N ILE A 25 22.22 7.86 -8.15
CA ILE A 25 22.36 6.94 -7.03
C ILE A 25 23.27 7.54 -5.93
N SER A 26 24.21 8.38 -6.30
CA SER A 26 25.32 8.78 -5.41
C SER A 26 25.44 10.28 -5.13
N GLY A 27 24.55 11.14 -5.61
CA GLY A 27 24.79 12.59 -5.55
C GLY A 27 23.62 13.46 -5.08
N ASN A 28 22.43 12.93 -4.94
CA ASN A 28 21.29 13.75 -4.55
C ASN A 28 21.12 13.81 -3.03
N VAL A 29 21.37 15.01 -2.49
CA VAL A 29 21.01 15.36 -1.10
C VAL A 29 19.57 15.84 -1.11
N GLY A 30 18.69 15.27 -0.26
CA GLY A 30 17.32 15.69 -0.08
C GLY A 30 16.26 14.75 -0.65
N LEU A 31 15.03 15.25 -0.76
CA LEU A 31 13.81 14.49 -1.16
C LEU A 31 13.91 13.76 -2.51
N LYS A 32 14.73 14.26 -3.43
CA LYS A 32 14.92 13.64 -4.76
C LYS A 32 15.53 12.24 -4.70
N ARG A 33 16.21 11.90 -3.63
CA ARG A 33 16.79 10.56 -3.42
C ARG A 33 15.72 9.49 -3.23
N TYR A 34 14.59 9.84 -2.62
CA TYR A 34 13.49 8.91 -2.33
C TYR A 34 12.50 8.75 -3.49
N LEU A 35 12.60 9.59 -4.52
CA LEU A 35 11.69 9.59 -5.67
C LEU A 35 11.59 8.23 -6.39
N PRO A 36 12.71 7.54 -6.69
CA PRO A 36 12.66 6.26 -7.40
C PRO A 36 11.96 5.17 -6.61
N GLU A 37 12.27 5.08 -5.32
CA GLU A 37 11.61 4.12 -4.43
C GLU A 37 10.12 4.42 -4.29
N ALA A 38 9.78 5.69 -4.08
CA ALA A 38 8.38 6.12 -3.99
C ALA A 38 7.59 5.80 -5.27
N LEU A 39 8.18 6.04 -6.45
CA LEU A 39 7.57 5.69 -7.73
C LEU A 39 7.37 4.18 -7.87
N TYR A 40 8.39 3.40 -7.52
CA TYR A 40 8.31 1.93 -7.58
C TYR A 40 7.20 1.39 -6.67
N ILE A 41 7.17 1.83 -5.40
CA ILE A 41 6.16 1.39 -4.44
C ILE A 41 4.77 1.86 -4.87
N SER A 42 4.63 3.10 -5.37
CA SER A 42 3.34 3.65 -5.80
C SER A 42 2.75 2.92 -6.99
N LEU A 43 3.56 2.50 -7.97
CA LEU A 43 3.09 1.73 -9.13
C LEU A 43 2.46 0.40 -8.71
N ASN A 44 3.10 -0.32 -7.78
CA ASN A 44 2.54 -1.54 -7.23
C ASN A 44 1.25 -1.28 -6.44
N GLY A 45 1.24 -0.23 -5.63
CA GLY A 45 0.07 0.20 -4.86
C GLY A 45 -1.11 0.56 -5.77
N ILE A 46 -0.89 1.37 -6.80
CA ILE A 46 -1.93 1.77 -7.77
C ILE A 46 -2.53 0.53 -8.44
N ALA A 47 -1.70 -0.41 -8.90
CA ALA A 47 -2.17 -1.64 -9.54
C ALA A 47 -3.04 -2.49 -8.58
N PHE A 48 -2.64 -2.61 -7.32
CA PHE A 48 -3.38 -3.37 -6.31
C PHE A 48 -4.72 -2.70 -5.97
N PHE A 49 -4.68 -1.41 -5.62
CA PHE A 49 -5.89 -0.70 -5.19
C PHE A 49 -6.89 -0.46 -6.32
N SER A 50 -6.42 -0.26 -7.57
CA SER A 50 -7.32 -0.16 -8.72
C SER A 50 -8.09 -1.44 -8.98
N GLN A 51 -7.44 -2.61 -8.86
CA GLN A 51 -8.11 -3.90 -8.99
C GLN A 51 -9.10 -4.15 -7.83
N MET A 52 -8.72 -3.77 -6.61
CA MET A 52 -9.58 -3.92 -5.45
C MET A 52 -10.82 -3.03 -5.57
N LEU A 53 -10.63 -1.76 -5.96
CA LEU A 53 -11.73 -0.83 -6.18
C LEU A 53 -12.66 -1.30 -7.30
N ALA A 54 -12.11 -1.78 -8.42
CA ALA A 54 -12.91 -2.32 -9.52
C ALA A 54 -13.79 -3.48 -9.08
N LYS A 55 -13.24 -4.43 -8.34
CA LYS A 55 -14.01 -5.56 -7.78
C LYS A 55 -15.05 -5.12 -6.75
N GLY A 56 -14.73 -4.13 -5.92
CA GLY A 56 -15.69 -3.55 -4.96
C GLY A 56 -16.86 -2.87 -5.67
N LEU A 57 -16.58 -2.11 -6.74
CA LEU A 57 -17.63 -1.49 -7.57
C LEU A 57 -18.50 -2.53 -8.26
N GLU A 58 -17.89 -3.58 -8.83
CA GLU A 58 -18.65 -4.67 -9.47
C GLU A 58 -19.58 -5.35 -8.47
N ARG A 59 -19.10 -5.69 -7.28
CA ARG A 59 -19.96 -6.26 -6.21
C ARG A 59 -21.09 -5.31 -5.82
N GLY A 60 -20.76 -4.03 -5.55
CA GLY A 60 -21.77 -3.04 -5.18
C GLY A 60 -22.86 -2.84 -6.24
N MET A 61 -22.52 -2.99 -7.52
CA MET A 61 -23.50 -2.94 -8.62
C MET A 61 -24.35 -4.22 -8.73
N GLN A 62 -23.88 -5.34 -8.20
CA GLN A 62 -24.61 -6.63 -8.20
C GLN A 62 -25.42 -6.86 -6.93
N GLU A 63 -25.26 -6.03 -5.90
CA GLU A 63 -26.00 -6.15 -4.65
C GLU A 63 -27.52 -5.89 -4.81
N GLU A 64 -28.30 -6.42 -3.88
CA GLU A 64 -29.75 -6.21 -3.82
C GLU A 64 -30.12 -4.73 -3.71
N SER A 65 -29.29 -3.94 -3.04
CA SER A 65 -29.46 -2.49 -2.92
C SER A 65 -29.44 -1.80 -4.28
N ALA A 66 -28.51 -2.19 -5.16
CA ALA A 66 -28.43 -1.66 -6.52
C ALA A 66 -29.60 -2.12 -7.38
N PHE A 67 -30.02 -3.38 -7.23
CA PHE A 67 -31.21 -3.90 -7.90
C PHE A 67 -32.48 -3.12 -7.49
N TYR A 68 -32.67 -2.87 -6.20
CA TYR A 68 -33.76 -2.07 -5.70
C TYR A 68 -33.79 -0.65 -6.27
N CYS A 69 -32.62 -0.02 -6.37
CA CYS A 69 -32.45 1.30 -6.99
C CYS A 69 -32.81 1.29 -8.48
N ARG A 70 -32.49 0.22 -9.22
CA ARG A 70 -32.94 0.02 -10.63
C ARG A 70 -34.42 -0.06 -10.75
N CYS A 71 -35.11 -0.81 -9.87
CA CYS A 71 -36.54 -0.91 -9.84
C CYS A 71 -37.26 0.44 -9.62
N ARG A 72 -36.57 1.38 -8.92
CA ARG A 72 -37.03 2.77 -8.72
C ARG A 72 -36.73 3.70 -9.90
N GLY A 73 -36.13 3.20 -10.98
CA GLY A 73 -35.83 3.99 -12.17
C GLY A 73 -34.58 4.87 -12.07
N LEU A 74 -33.66 4.63 -11.09
CA LEU A 74 -32.41 5.34 -11.00
C LEU A 74 -31.45 4.93 -12.12
N SER A 75 -30.74 5.91 -12.69
CA SER A 75 -29.75 5.63 -13.74
C SER A 75 -28.52 4.88 -13.16
N GLU A 76 -27.91 4.02 -13.96
CA GLU A 76 -26.71 3.22 -13.59
C GLU A 76 -25.58 4.10 -13.05
N ARG A 77 -25.36 5.28 -13.65
CA ARG A 77 -24.33 6.24 -13.17
C ARG A 77 -24.62 6.73 -11.76
N ARG A 78 -25.89 6.97 -11.43
CA ARG A 78 -26.30 7.43 -10.11
C ARG A 78 -26.14 6.32 -9.07
N ILE A 79 -26.48 5.10 -9.43
CA ILE A 79 -26.28 3.92 -8.58
C ILE A 79 -24.78 3.72 -8.31
N LEU A 80 -23.96 3.78 -9.37
CA LEU A 80 -22.51 3.64 -9.25
C LEU A 80 -21.91 4.68 -8.29
N ILE A 81 -22.22 5.96 -8.45
CA ILE A 81 -21.57 7.04 -7.69
C ILE A 81 -22.08 7.09 -6.24
N PHE A 82 -23.39 6.93 -6.02
CA PHE A 82 -23.98 7.17 -4.71
C PHE A 82 -24.18 5.90 -3.86
N HIS A 83 -24.10 4.70 -4.47
CA HIS A 83 -24.28 3.43 -3.75
C HIS A 83 -23.04 2.55 -3.84
N ALA A 84 -22.63 2.16 -5.04
CA ALA A 84 -21.52 1.22 -5.21
C ALA A 84 -20.16 1.84 -4.83
N PHE A 85 -19.89 3.11 -5.20
CA PHE A 85 -18.62 3.75 -4.93
C PHE A 85 -18.33 3.97 -3.44
N PRO A 86 -19.23 4.52 -2.61
CA PRO A 86 -18.98 4.65 -1.17
C PRO A 86 -18.73 3.32 -0.50
N GLN A 87 -19.45 2.28 -0.91
CA GLN A 87 -19.27 0.92 -0.40
C GLN A 87 -17.90 0.35 -0.82
N ALA A 88 -17.51 0.48 -2.08
CA ALA A 88 -16.20 0.04 -2.55
C ALA A 88 -15.07 0.78 -1.82
N VAL A 89 -15.19 2.09 -1.59
CA VAL A 89 -14.20 2.88 -0.84
C VAL A 89 -14.10 2.41 0.61
N SER A 90 -15.22 2.07 1.25
CA SER A 90 -15.20 1.56 2.63
C SER A 90 -14.44 0.25 2.78
N GLU A 91 -14.34 -0.56 1.73
CA GLU A 91 -13.51 -1.77 1.70
C GLU A 91 -12.02 -1.47 1.38
N VAL A 92 -11.76 -0.48 0.52
CA VAL A 92 -10.40 -0.13 0.07
C VAL A 92 -9.61 0.61 1.15
N VAL A 93 -10.24 1.52 1.89
CA VAL A 93 -9.55 2.36 2.89
C VAL A 93 -8.90 1.55 4.02
N PRO A 94 -9.57 0.57 4.63
CA PRO A 94 -8.94 -0.29 5.64
C PRO A 94 -7.80 -1.12 5.07
N SER A 95 -7.99 -1.66 3.87
CA SER A 95 -6.96 -2.42 3.17
C SER A 95 -5.74 -1.56 2.83
N PHE A 96 -5.94 -0.28 2.55
CA PHE A 96 -4.84 0.67 2.37
C PHE A 96 -3.98 0.78 3.65
N MET A 97 -4.60 0.93 4.82
CA MET A 97 -3.87 0.97 6.09
C MET A 97 -3.09 -0.31 6.37
N GLN A 98 -3.69 -1.46 6.08
CA GLN A 98 -3.03 -2.75 6.22
C GLN A 98 -1.83 -2.91 5.26
N VAL A 99 -1.97 -2.48 4.01
CA VAL A 99 -0.87 -2.49 3.04
C VAL A 99 0.24 -1.54 3.46
N MET A 100 -0.08 -0.37 4.04
CA MET A 100 0.92 0.55 4.60
C MET A 100 1.71 -0.11 5.73
N ALA A 101 1.05 -0.83 6.63
CA ALA A 101 1.72 -1.58 7.70
C ALA A 101 2.68 -2.64 7.14
N LEU A 102 2.23 -3.41 6.14
CA LEU A 102 3.06 -4.43 5.48
C LEU A 102 4.21 -3.82 4.67
N SER A 103 4.02 -2.65 4.09
CA SER A 103 5.06 -1.94 3.34
C SER A 103 6.24 -1.55 4.21
N LEU A 104 6.01 -1.21 5.48
CA LEU A 104 7.09 -0.93 6.43
C LEU A 104 8.01 -2.15 6.63
N ALA A 105 7.43 -3.35 6.68
CA ALA A 105 8.22 -4.58 6.79
C ALA A 105 8.82 -5.02 5.44
N GLY A 106 8.12 -4.75 4.34
CA GLY A 106 8.50 -5.17 2.99
C GLY A 106 9.51 -4.24 2.31
N SER A 107 9.69 -3.02 2.80
CA SER A 107 10.63 -2.05 2.24
C SER A 107 12.10 -2.41 2.43
N ILE A 108 12.41 -3.35 3.34
CA ILE A 108 13.79 -3.76 3.71
C ILE A 108 14.65 -4.05 2.48
N ILE A 109 14.14 -4.88 1.56
CA ILE A 109 14.88 -5.28 0.35
C ILE A 109 14.99 -4.10 -0.62
N VAL A 110 13.92 -3.33 -0.77
CA VAL A 110 13.85 -2.18 -1.66
C VAL A 110 14.82 -1.07 -1.20
N GLU A 111 14.81 -0.74 0.09
CA GLU A 111 15.75 0.21 0.70
C GLU A 111 17.22 -0.20 0.46
N ARG A 112 17.50 -1.50 0.55
CA ARG A 112 18.83 -2.01 0.28
C ARG A 112 19.23 -1.86 -1.18
N ILE A 113 18.32 -2.17 -2.12
CA ILE A 113 18.56 -2.02 -3.57
C ILE A 113 18.82 -0.56 -3.93
N PHE A 114 17.98 0.36 -3.40
CA PHE A 114 18.13 1.80 -3.65
C PHE A 114 19.17 2.50 -2.76
N SER A 115 19.86 1.77 -1.89
CA SER A 115 20.85 2.29 -0.94
C SER A 115 20.31 3.44 -0.11
N LEU A 116 19.07 3.36 0.32
CA LEU A 116 18.41 4.39 1.13
C LEU A 116 18.60 4.11 2.63
N PRO A 117 18.91 5.13 3.44
CA PRO A 117 19.01 5.00 4.88
C PRO A 117 17.62 4.93 5.49
N GLY A 118 17.01 3.74 5.48
CA GLY A 118 15.71 3.45 6.07
C GLY A 118 15.82 2.44 7.21
N LEU A 119 14.66 2.07 7.78
CA LEU A 119 14.61 1.09 8.88
C LEU A 119 15.07 -0.30 8.44
N GLY A 120 14.72 -0.69 7.23
CA GLY A 120 15.15 -1.98 6.70
C GLY A 120 16.66 -2.05 6.46
N TYR A 121 17.24 -0.99 5.94
CA TYR A 121 18.69 -0.89 5.80
C TYR A 121 19.37 -1.01 7.16
N LEU A 122 18.86 -0.30 8.17
CA LEU A 122 19.38 -0.31 9.53
C LEU A 122 19.29 -1.70 10.17
N VAL A 123 18.18 -2.42 9.97
CA VAL A 123 18.05 -3.81 10.44
C VAL A 123 19.12 -4.73 9.82
N ILE A 124 19.28 -4.68 8.50
CA ILE A 124 20.29 -5.51 7.82
C ILE A 124 21.69 -5.20 8.32
N GLU A 125 22.04 -3.92 8.44
CA GLU A 125 23.34 -3.50 8.91
C GLU A 125 23.61 -3.94 10.35
N SER A 126 22.61 -3.84 11.23
CA SER A 126 22.70 -4.31 12.61
C SER A 126 22.87 -5.83 12.70
N VAL A 127 22.20 -6.59 11.81
CA VAL A 127 22.40 -8.05 11.73
C VAL A 127 23.83 -8.39 11.30
N LEU A 128 24.35 -7.72 10.28
CA LEU A 128 25.70 -7.95 9.79
C LEU A 128 26.76 -7.59 10.84
N ASN A 129 26.52 -6.54 11.62
CA ASN A 129 27.39 -6.08 12.71
C ASN A 129 27.15 -6.85 14.02
N ARG A 130 26.18 -7.77 14.06
CA ARG A 130 25.77 -8.52 15.27
C ARG A 130 25.37 -7.62 16.45
N ASP A 131 24.78 -6.46 16.15
CA ASP A 131 24.29 -5.50 17.15
C ASP A 131 22.90 -5.93 17.65
N ALA A 132 22.88 -6.81 18.64
CA ALA A 132 21.64 -7.35 19.18
C ALA A 132 20.71 -6.27 19.81
N PRO A 133 21.20 -5.27 20.57
CA PRO A 133 20.34 -4.19 21.06
C PRO A 133 19.62 -3.43 19.94
N MET A 134 20.32 -3.12 18.84
CA MET A 134 19.72 -2.39 17.73
C MET A 134 18.70 -3.23 16.96
N ILE A 135 18.97 -4.52 16.78
CA ILE A 135 18.00 -5.46 16.18
C ILE A 135 16.71 -5.51 16.99
N HIS A 136 16.80 -5.66 18.31
CA HIS A 136 15.63 -5.68 19.19
C HIS A 136 14.83 -4.37 19.11
N ALA A 137 15.52 -3.22 19.16
CA ALA A 137 14.86 -1.91 19.05
C ALA A 137 14.11 -1.75 17.73
N ALA A 138 14.70 -2.17 16.62
CA ALA A 138 14.08 -2.10 15.30
C ALA A 138 12.86 -3.03 15.18
N ILE A 139 12.95 -4.26 15.72
CA ILE A 139 11.81 -5.20 15.73
C ILE A 139 10.65 -4.65 16.54
N VAL A 140 10.92 -4.11 17.73
CA VAL A 140 9.89 -3.50 18.59
C VAL A 140 9.22 -2.32 17.89
N TYR A 141 10.01 -1.45 17.23
CA TYR A 141 9.47 -0.33 16.46
C TYR A 141 8.58 -0.77 15.31
N LEU A 142 9.01 -1.77 14.53
CA LEU A 142 8.21 -2.34 13.44
C LEU A 142 6.91 -2.96 13.96
N ALA A 143 6.98 -3.75 15.03
CA ALA A 143 5.81 -4.35 15.64
C ALA A 143 4.81 -3.29 16.14
N PHE A 144 5.30 -2.26 16.82
CA PHE A 144 4.48 -1.13 17.26
C PHE A 144 3.81 -0.42 16.10
N SER A 145 4.56 -0.15 15.01
CA SER A 145 4.03 0.50 13.81
C SER A 145 2.93 -0.33 13.15
N ILE A 146 3.12 -1.65 13.02
CA ILE A 146 2.12 -2.56 12.45
C ILE A 146 0.83 -2.55 13.30
N VAL A 147 0.96 -2.64 14.62
CA VAL A 147 -0.20 -2.59 15.54
C VAL A 147 -0.92 -1.25 15.41
N LEU A 148 -0.18 -0.15 15.33
CA LEU A 148 -0.76 1.19 15.16
C LEU A 148 -1.58 1.30 13.87
N PHE A 149 -1.02 0.88 12.72
CA PHE A 149 -1.74 0.92 11.44
C PHE A 149 -2.95 -0.02 11.41
N ASN A 150 -2.85 -1.21 12.01
CA ASN A 150 -3.99 -2.13 12.12
C ASN A 150 -5.10 -1.53 13.01
N THR A 151 -4.74 -0.93 14.14
CA THR A 151 -5.73 -0.25 15.01
C THR A 151 -6.41 0.92 14.27
N LEU A 152 -5.65 1.71 13.52
CA LEU A 152 -6.22 2.77 12.67
C LEU A 152 -7.15 2.22 11.60
N SER A 153 -6.79 1.08 10.99
CA SER A 153 -7.65 0.37 10.03
C SER A 153 -8.98 -0.02 10.66
N ASP A 154 -8.96 -0.60 11.86
CA ASP A 154 -10.17 -1.04 12.56
C ASP A 154 -11.07 0.13 12.96
N ILE A 155 -10.47 1.25 13.39
CA ILE A 155 -11.21 2.48 13.68
C ILE A 155 -11.88 3.02 12.41
N LEU A 156 -11.14 3.09 11.30
CA LEU A 156 -11.68 3.56 10.03
C LEU A 156 -12.82 2.69 9.52
N GLN A 157 -12.73 1.37 9.67
CA GLN A 157 -13.82 0.44 9.32
C GLN A 157 -15.10 0.72 10.08
N ARG A 158 -15.00 1.08 11.36
CA ARG A 158 -16.18 1.39 12.19
C ARG A 158 -16.81 2.74 11.87
N VAL A 159 -16.02 3.68 11.39
CA VAL A 159 -16.48 5.05 11.07
C VAL A 159 -17.06 5.12 9.65
N LEU A 160 -16.58 4.31 8.72
CA LEU A 160 -17.04 4.33 7.33
C LEU A 160 -18.41 3.65 7.19
N PRO A 161 -19.37 4.28 6.47
CA PRO A 161 -20.67 3.68 6.20
C PRO A 161 -20.50 2.42 5.34
N GLY A 162 -20.79 1.27 5.89
CA GLY A 162 -20.63 -0.05 5.25
C GLY A 162 -19.96 -1.09 6.15
N GLY A 163 -19.22 -0.68 7.18
CA GLY A 163 -18.58 -1.58 8.15
C GLY A 163 -19.56 -2.19 9.17
N ALA A 164 -20.64 -1.49 9.48
CA ALA A 164 -21.62 -1.92 10.48
C ALA A 164 -22.61 -3.01 9.99
N ALA A 165 -22.64 -3.30 8.69
CA ALA A 165 -23.60 -4.26 8.12
C ALA A 165 -23.12 -5.73 8.12
N LYS A 166 -21.93 -6.03 8.62
CA LYS A 166 -21.36 -7.39 8.63
C LYS A 166 -21.44 -8.10 9.99
N GLU A 167 -22.02 -7.49 11.01
CA GLU A 167 -22.13 -8.09 12.36
C GLU A 167 -23.57 -8.47 12.74
N VAL A 168 -24.44 -8.85 11.78
CA VAL A 168 -25.74 -9.47 12.08
C VAL A 168 -25.91 -10.76 11.30
#